data_c53be5213789d1aa154e66f6f1a06e69
#
_entry.id   c53be5213789d1aa154e66f6f1a06e69
#
_cell.length_a   1.000
_cell.length_b   1.000
_cell.length_c   1.000
_cell.angle_alpha   90.00
_cell.angle_beta   90.00
_cell.angle_gamma   90.00
#
_symmetry.space_group_name_H-M   'P 1'
#
loop_
_entity.id
_entity.type
_entity.pdbx_description
1 polymer ?
#
loop_
_entity_poly.entity_id
_entity_poly.type
_entity_poly.pdbx_seq_one_letter_code
_entity_poly.pdbx_strand_id
1 'polypeptide(L)'
;MEHINIRLEAGKKYALVGPSGSGKSTLLNLLMGACDDYSGHIFVDGKELREVDANSLYDVISLIDQNVFLFNDTIFRNITMFREFPEEETDMAIQRSGLSELVAERGGDYLCGENGSGLSGGERQRVSIARCLLRGTPVLLLDEATASLDSQTAYAITDAILKLDGLTRVVVTHRLDDVLLEQYDEIIVLHHGTVCERGGFYELLEKKEYFYSLYHVTNG
;
A
#
# COMPACT_ATOMS: atom_id res chain seq x y z
N MET A 1 -9.39 -18.21 0.79
CA MET A 1 -8.09 -18.31 1.50
C MET A 1 -8.28 -19.25 2.67
N GLU A 2 -7.27 -20.07 2.97
CA GLU A 2 -7.36 -21.07 4.02
C GLU A 2 -6.08 -21.07 4.86
N HIS A 3 -6.24 -21.32 6.16
CA HIS A 3 -5.13 -21.49 7.11
C HIS A 3 -4.09 -20.37 7.12
N ILE A 4 -4.51 -19.10 6.95
CA ILE A 4 -3.63 -17.95 7.06
C ILE A 4 -3.32 -17.71 8.54
N ASN A 5 -2.05 -17.82 8.91
CA ASN A 5 -1.55 -17.53 10.24
C ASN A 5 -0.34 -16.60 10.13
N ILE A 6 -0.56 -15.31 10.26
CA ILE A 6 0.46 -14.28 10.16
C ILE A 6 0.37 -13.34 11.36
N ARG A 7 1.50 -12.77 11.74
CA ARG A 7 1.60 -11.69 12.72
C ARG A 7 2.38 -10.55 12.09
N LEU A 8 1.78 -9.37 12.11
CA LEU A 8 2.39 -8.13 11.65
C LEU A 8 2.75 -7.31 12.89
N GLU A 9 4.02 -6.98 13.04
CA GLU A 9 4.53 -6.21 14.17
C GLU A 9 4.58 -4.72 13.82
N ALA A 10 4.29 -3.86 14.81
CA ALA A 10 4.32 -2.43 14.65
C ALA A 10 5.68 -1.92 14.15
N GLY A 11 5.66 -0.98 13.23
CA GLY A 11 6.85 -0.36 12.62
C GLY A 11 7.59 -1.22 11.59
N LYS A 12 7.17 -2.46 11.37
CA LYS A 12 7.78 -3.38 10.40
C LYS A 12 7.25 -3.18 8.97
N LYS A 13 8.06 -3.65 8.01
CA LYS A 13 7.82 -3.57 6.56
C LYS A 13 7.63 -4.98 6.01
N TYR A 14 6.48 -5.22 5.43
CA TYR A 14 6.11 -6.52 4.87
C TYR A 14 5.88 -6.40 3.37
N ALA A 15 6.52 -7.25 2.58
CA ALA A 15 6.14 -7.48 1.19
C ALA A 15 5.18 -8.66 1.11
N LEU A 16 4.07 -8.49 0.41
CA LEU A 16 3.12 -9.56 0.12
C LEU A 16 3.22 -9.89 -1.37
N VAL A 17 3.79 -11.04 -1.67
CA VAL A 17 4.09 -11.47 -3.05
C VAL A 17 3.35 -12.75 -3.41
N GLY A 18 3.22 -13.02 -4.69
CA GLY A 18 2.56 -14.22 -5.22
C GLY A 18 1.86 -13.95 -6.56
N PRO A 19 1.41 -14.99 -7.27
CA PRO A 19 0.76 -14.84 -8.56
C PRO A 19 -0.58 -14.09 -8.43
N SER A 20 -1.10 -13.62 -9.57
CA SER A 20 -2.45 -13.07 -9.61
C SER A 20 -3.47 -14.09 -9.12
N GLY A 21 -4.46 -13.67 -8.35
CA GLY A 21 -5.46 -14.55 -7.76
C GLY A 21 -5.00 -15.38 -6.54
N SER A 22 -3.79 -15.16 -6.01
CA SER A 22 -3.32 -15.88 -4.81
C SER A 22 -3.97 -15.45 -3.50
N GLY A 23 -4.77 -14.36 -3.50
CA GLY A 23 -5.50 -13.88 -2.34
C GLY A 23 -4.90 -12.62 -1.67
N LYS A 24 -3.90 -11.96 -2.27
CA LYS A 24 -3.23 -10.77 -1.68
C LYS A 24 -4.20 -9.64 -1.36
N SER A 25 -4.95 -9.17 -2.35
CA SER A 25 -5.96 -8.11 -2.17
C SER A 25 -7.09 -8.54 -1.23
N THR A 26 -7.47 -9.83 -1.25
CA THR A 26 -8.45 -10.37 -0.29
C THR A 26 -7.94 -10.27 1.14
N LEU A 27 -6.65 -10.55 1.37
CA LEU A 27 -6.04 -10.40 2.70
C LEU A 27 -6.04 -8.94 3.15
N LEU A 28 -5.67 -7.99 2.27
CA LEU A 28 -5.73 -6.57 2.61
C LEU A 28 -7.16 -6.11 2.92
N ASN A 29 -8.16 -6.56 2.14
CA ASN A 29 -9.57 -6.24 2.38
C ASN A 29 -10.07 -6.81 3.73
N LEU A 30 -9.64 -8.01 4.11
CA LEU A 30 -9.94 -8.56 5.44
C LEU A 30 -9.32 -7.70 6.56
N LEU A 31 -8.08 -7.25 6.41
CA LEU A 31 -7.42 -6.37 7.39
C LEU A 31 -8.10 -5.00 7.50
N MET A 32 -8.73 -4.53 6.41
CA MET A 32 -9.53 -3.29 6.39
C MET A 32 -10.94 -3.46 6.95
N GLY A 33 -11.34 -4.67 7.37
CA GLY A 33 -12.71 -4.94 7.82
C GLY A 33 -13.75 -4.83 6.69
N ALA A 34 -13.34 -4.94 5.43
CA ALA A 34 -14.25 -4.83 4.29
C ALA A 34 -15.08 -6.11 4.04
N CYS A 35 -14.77 -7.18 4.75
CA CYS A 35 -15.48 -8.47 4.65
C CYS A 35 -15.56 -9.12 6.03
N ASP A 36 -16.78 -9.45 6.46
CA ASP A 36 -17.04 -10.09 7.74
C ASP A 36 -17.20 -11.62 7.63
N ASP A 37 -17.33 -12.13 6.40
CA ASP A 37 -17.50 -13.55 6.12
C ASP A 37 -16.16 -14.27 6.05
N TYR A 38 -15.56 -14.54 7.23
CA TYR A 38 -14.36 -15.35 7.37
C TYR A 38 -14.43 -16.24 8.62
N SER A 39 -13.69 -17.37 8.59
CA SER A 39 -13.50 -18.24 9.73
C SER A 39 -12.18 -17.91 10.44
N GLY A 40 -12.12 -18.11 11.75
CA GLY A 40 -10.95 -17.76 12.57
C GLY A 40 -11.04 -16.35 13.14
N HIS A 41 -9.87 -15.80 13.48
CA HIS A 41 -9.76 -14.54 14.22
C HIS A 41 -8.74 -13.62 13.58
N ILE A 42 -9.06 -12.32 13.53
CA ILE A 42 -8.15 -11.24 13.15
C ILE A 42 -8.11 -10.28 14.32
N PHE A 43 -6.91 -9.97 14.79
CA PHE A 43 -6.72 -9.05 15.91
C PHE A 43 -5.95 -7.80 15.47
N VAL A 44 -6.42 -6.64 15.91
CA VAL A 44 -5.71 -5.37 15.80
C VAL A 44 -5.43 -4.89 17.22
N ASP A 45 -4.15 -4.83 17.60
CA ASP A 45 -3.70 -4.47 18.95
C ASP A 45 -4.41 -5.26 20.07
N GLY A 46 -4.63 -6.56 19.83
CA GLY A 46 -5.24 -7.48 20.78
C GLY A 46 -6.77 -7.44 20.86
N LYS A 47 -7.44 -6.59 20.05
CA LYS A 47 -8.90 -6.58 19.91
C LYS A 47 -9.30 -7.36 18.66
N GLU A 48 -10.30 -8.22 18.79
CA GLU A 48 -10.90 -8.92 17.63
C GLU A 48 -11.46 -7.89 16.64
N LEU A 49 -11.10 -8.03 15.35
CA LEU A 49 -11.48 -7.06 14.31
C LEU A 49 -12.99 -6.85 14.21
N ARG A 50 -13.78 -7.92 14.40
CA ARG A 50 -15.25 -7.85 14.40
C ARG A 50 -15.84 -6.99 15.53
N GLU A 51 -15.07 -6.73 16.57
CA GLU A 51 -15.47 -5.91 17.73
C GLU A 51 -14.95 -4.47 17.60
N VAL A 52 -14.15 -4.18 16.58
CA VAL A 52 -13.61 -2.85 16.34
C VAL A 52 -14.60 -2.03 15.51
N ASP A 53 -14.94 -0.83 16.00
CA ASP A 53 -15.72 0.12 15.21
C ASP A 53 -14.98 0.54 13.94
N ALA A 54 -15.70 0.60 12.82
CA ALA A 54 -15.11 0.90 11.51
C ALA A 54 -14.36 2.25 11.48
N ASN A 55 -14.88 3.30 12.15
CA ASN A 55 -14.19 4.59 12.20
C ASN A 55 -12.87 4.47 12.97
N SER A 56 -12.87 3.75 14.09
CA SER A 56 -11.66 3.48 14.88
C SER A 56 -10.64 2.69 14.08
N LEU A 57 -11.07 1.74 13.24
CA LEU A 57 -10.18 0.99 12.36
C LEU A 57 -9.56 1.90 11.28
N TYR A 58 -10.37 2.77 10.68
CA TYR A 58 -9.88 3.73 9.68
C TYR A 58 -8.92 4.78 10.26
N ASP A 59 -8.97 5.07 11.56
CA ASP A 59 -8.00 5.94 12.21
C ASP A 59 -6.63 5.27 12.43
N VAL A 60 -6.58 3.93 12.33
CA VAL A 60 -5.35 3.14 12.53
C VAL A 60 -4.78 2.64 11.21
N ILE A 61 -5.62 2.32 10.21
CA ILE A 61 -5.21 1.70 8.96
C ILE A 61 -5.65 2.55 7.77
N SER A 62 -4.73 2.82 6.84
CA SER A 62 -5.03 3.36 5.50
C SER A 62 -4.71 2.34 4.43
N LEU A 63 -5.54 2.29 3.40
CA LEU A 63 -5.32 1.49 2.20
C LEU A 63 -5.13 2.38 0.98
N ILE A 64 -4.05 2.16 0.25
CA ILE A 64 -3.88 2.67 -1.10
C ILE A 64 -4.29 1.56 -2.05
N ASP A 65 -5.47 1.71 -2.64
CA ASP A 65 -6.08 0.74 -3.55
C ASP A 65 -5.52 0.88 -4.97
N GLN A 66 -5.52 -0.20 -5.73
CA GLN A 66 -5.20 -0.21 -7.15
C GLN A 66 -6.18 0.68 -7.95
N ASN A 67 -7.47 0.66 -7.58
CA ASN A 67 -8.53 1.45 -8.21
C ASN A 67 -8.75 2.75 -7.44
N VAL A 68 -8.16 3.84 -7.90
CA VAL A 68 -8.23 5.15 -7.26
C VAL A 68 -9.52 5.85 -7.61
N PHE A 69 -10.31 6.18 -6.60
CA PHE A 69 -11.44 7.12 -6.71
C PHE A 69 -11.01 8.54 -6.35
N LEU A 70 -11.37 9.51 -7.21
CA LEU A 70 -11.19 10.95 -6.95
C LEU A 70 -12.53 11.68 -7.07
N PHE A 71 -12.71 12.65 -6.17
CA PHE A 71 -13.83 13.57 -6.24
C PHE A 71 -13.68 14.54 -7.41
N ASN A 72 -14.80 14.98 -7.98
CA ASN A 72 -14.81 16.07 -8.94
C ASN A 72 -14.55 17.41 -8.23
N ASP A 73 -13.33 17.58 -7.77
CA ASP A 73 -12.85 18.71 -7.00
C ASP A 73 -11.36 18.93 -7.26
N THR A 74 -10.73 19.85 -6.56
CA THR A 74 -9.32 20.21 -6.73
C THR A 74 -8.37 19.09 -6.28
N ILE A 75 -7.11 19.15 -6.75
CA ILE A 75 -6.05 18.25 -6.28
C ILE A 75 -5.92 18.37 -4.75
N PHE A 76 -5.85 19.60 -4.21
CA PHE A 76 -5.71 19.79 -2.76
C PHE A 76 -6.88 19.20 -1.97
N ARG A 77 -8.13 19.40 -2.40
CA ARG A 77 -9.29 18.83 -1.72
C ARG A 77 -9.34 17.32 -1.81
N ASN A 78 -8.87 16.76 -2.89
CA ASN A 78 -8.71 15.31 -3.02
C ASN A 78 -7.63 14.75 -2.08
N ILE A 79 -6.53 15.46 -1.87
CA ILE A 79 -5.48 15.06 -0.93
C ILE A 79 -5.96 15.19 0.51
N THR A 80 -6.54 16.34 0.87
CA THR A 80 -6.94 16.67 2.25
C THR A 80 -8.26 16.01 2.67
N MET A 81 -9.01 15.44 1.73
CA MET A 81 -10.36 14.91 1.99
C MET A 81 -11.27 15.92 2.68
N PHE A 82 -11.20 17.19 2.23
CA PHE A 82 -11.96 18.33 2.73
C PHE A 82 -11.70 18.68 4.21
N ARG A 83 -10.59 18.21 4.78
CA ARG A 83 -10.13 18.57 6.13
C ARG A 83 -9.07 19.67 6.05
N GLU A 84 -8.86 20.35 7.15
CA GLU A 84 -7.75 21.31 7.30
C GLU A 84 -6.52 20.60 7.83
N PHE A 85 -5.37 20.86 7.21
CA PHE A 85 -4.05 20.39 7.62
C PHE A 85 -3.07 21.57 7.56
N PRO A 86 -2.00 21.52 8.36
CA PRO A 86 -0.89 22.46 8.22
C PRO A 86 -0.31 22.39 6.79
N GLU A 87 0.04 23.55 6.23
CA GLU A 87 0.58 23.66 4.88
C GLU A 87 1.85 22.78 4.71
N GLU A 88 2.73 22.78 5.72
CA GLU A 88 3.96 21.98 5.73
C GLU A 88 3.68 20.47 5.62
N GLU A 89 2.65 19.95 6.28
CA GLU A 89 2.27 18.53 6.21
C GLU A 89 1.72 18.18 4.82
N THR A 90 0.92 19.08 4.25
CA THR A 90 0.37 18.92 2.90
C THR A 90 1.48 18.93 1.85
N ASP A 91 2.44 19.85 1.96
CA ASP A 91 3.60 19.94 1.07
C ASP A 91 4.49 18.69 1.17
N MET A 92 4.74 18.19 2.38
CA MET A 92 5.47 16.93 2.55
C MET A 92 4.75 15.74 1.92
N ALA A 93 3.43 15.65 2.03
CA ALA A 93 2.65 14.59 1.40
C ALA A 93 2.72 14.67 -0.14
N ILE A 94 2.64 15.88 -0.70
CA ILE A 94 2.78 16.16 -2.14
C ILE A 94 4.17 15.76 -2.62
N GLN A 95 5.20 16.15 -1.90
CA GLN A 95 6.58 15.81 -2.26
C GLN A 95 6.83 14.30 -2.23
N ARG A 96 6.45 13.63 -1.13
CA ARG A 96 6.67 12.18 -0.94
C ARG A 96 5.87 11.31 -1.91
N SER A 97 4.73 11.80 -2.39
CA SER A 97 3.92 11.12 -3.40
C SER A 97 4.36 11.38 -4.84
N GLY A 98 5.36 12.25 -5.06
CA GLY A 98 5.84 12.63 -6.40
C GLY A 98 4.89 13.55 -7.16
N LEU A 99 4.05 14.33 -6.46
CA LEU A 99 3.10 15.29 -7.07
C LEU A 99 3.67 16.69 -7.27
N SER A 100 4.89 16.99 -6.79
CA SER A 100 5.45 18.34 -6.79
C SER A 100 5.44 18.99 -8.17
N GLU A 101 5.84 18.28 -9.22
CA GLU A 101 5.85 18.79 -10.60
C GLU A 101 4.44 19.11 -11.08
N LEU A 102 3.48 18.21 -10.87
CA LEU A 102 2.09 18.41 -11.25
C LEU A 102 1.48 19.64 -10.58
N VAL A 103 1.72 19.78 -9.28
CA VAL A 103 1.21 20.93 -8.49
C VAL A 103 1.92 22.22 -8.90
N ALA A 104 3.20 22.19 -9.23
CA ALA A 104 3.92 23.35 -9.75
C ALA A 104 3.42 23.78 -11.13
N GLU A 105 3.07 22.83 -12.02
CA GLU A 105 2.60 23.09 -13.37
C GLU A 105 1.14 23.57 -13.42
N ARG A 106 0.24 22.89 -12.69
CA ARG A 106 -1.21 23.11 -12.81
C ARG A 106 -1.84 23.83 -11.62
N GLY A 107 -1.12 23.95 -10.51
CA GLY A 107 -1.63 24.45 -9.23
C GLY A 107 -2.43 23.39 -8.45
N GLY A 108 -2.47 23.54 -7.13
CA GLY A 108 -3.23 22.67 -6.25
C GLY A 108 -4.75 22.80 -6.41
N ASP A 109 -5.21 23.92 -6.93
CA ASP A 109 -6.62 24.22 -7.23
C ASP A 109 -7.09 23.67 -8.59
N TYR A 110 -6.22 22.95 -9.31
CA TYR A 110 -6.59 22.29 -10.56
C TYR A 110 -7.69 21.26 -10.33
N LEU A 111 -8.78 21.32 -11.11
CA LEU A 111 -9.92 20.41 -11.01
C LEU A 111 -9.58 19.06 -11.60
N CYS A 112 -9.71 18.00 -10.79
CA CYS A 112 -9.44 16.62 -11.20
C CYS A 112 -10.45 16.08 -12.23
N GLY A 113 -11.64 16.69 -12.31
CA GLY A 113 -12.74 16.19 -13.12
C GLY A 113 -13.46 14.99 -12.49
N GLU A 114 -14.53 14.54 -13.14
CA GLU A 114 -15.32 13.40 -12.66
C GLU A 114 -14.43 12.13 -12.61
N ASN A 115 -14.35 11.53 -11.43
CA ASN A 115 -13.46 10.39 -11.13
C ASN A 115 -12.01 10.60 -11.59
N GLY A 116 -11.51 11.85 -11.54
CA GLY A 116 -10.15 12.18 -11.92
C GLY A 116 -9.89 12.15 -13.42
N SER A 117 -10.90 12.38 -14.27
CA SER A 117 -10.77 12.36 -15.74
C SER A 117 -9.77 13.38 -16.28
N GLY A 118 -9.48 14.46 -15.54
CA GLY A 118 -8.48 15.47 -15.87
C GLY A 118 -7.03 15.05 -15.57
N LEU A 119 -6.82 13.88 -14.97
CA LEU A 119 -5.53 13.36 -14.56
C LEU A 119 -5.20 12.02 -15.27
N SER A 120 -3.94 11.79 -15.55
CA SER A 120 -3.45 10.48 -15.98
C SER A 120 -3.62 9.41 -14.89
N GLY A 121 -3.54 8.14 -15.23
CA GLY A 121 -3.60 7.04 -14.26
C GLY A 121 -2.56 7.18 -13.14
N GLY A 122 -1.33 7.52 -13.52
CA GLY A 122 -0.24 7.73 -12.56
C GLY A 122 -0.45 8.96 -11.65
N GLU A 123 -1.00 10.06 -12.18
CA GLU A 123 -1.31 11.25 -11.37
C GLU A 123 -2.42 10.94 -10.36
N ARG A 124 -3.49 10.22 -10.76
CA ARG A 124 -4.53 9.75 -9.83
C ARG A 124 -3.96 8.91 -8.70
N GLN A 125 -3.06 7.97 -9.05
CA GLN A 125 -2.42 7.10 -8.07
C GLN A 125 -1.60 7.91 -7.06
N ARG A 126 -0.80 8.87 -7.53
CA ARG A 126 -0.02 9.77 -6.66
C ARG A 126 -0.90 10.61 -5.75
N VAL A 127 -2.06 11.08 -6.20
CA VAL A 127 -3.03 11.79 -5.34
C VAL A 127 -3.55 10.86 -4.23
N SER A 128 -3.84 9.60 -4.53
CA SER A 128 -4.25 8.63 -3.51
C SER A 128 -3.13 8.35 -2.50
N ILE A 129 -1.89 8.25 -2.95
CA ILE A 129 -0.73 8.09 -2.08
C ILE A 129 -0.59 9.31 -1.16
N ALA A 130 -0.65 10.55 -1.69
CA ALA A 130 -0.59 11.78 -0.90
C ALA A 130 -1.68 11.83 0.16
N ARG A 131 -2.91 11.45 -0.19
CA ARG A 131 -4.05 11.34 0.74
C ARG A 131 -3.76 10.45 1.92
N CYS A 132 -3.21 9.25 1.69
CA CYS A 132 -2.89 8.31 2.75
C CYS A 132 -1.70 8.77 3.60
N LEU A 133 -0.67 9.35 2.98
CA LEU A 133 0.48 9.91 3.70
C LEU A 133 0.09 11.09 4.61
N LEU A 134 -0.77 11.99 4.11
CA LEU A 134 -1.26 13.14 4.89
C LEU A 134 -2.14 12.70 6.06
N ARG A 135 -2.90 11.62 5.91
CA ARG A 135 -3.72 11.07 6.97
C ARG A 135 -2.90 10.55 8.16
N GLY A 136 -1.68 10.08 7.93
CA GLY A 136 -0.70 9.72 8.96
C GLY A 136 -1.09 8.53 9.85
N THR A 137 -1.85 7.56 9.33
CA THR A 137 -2.23 6.36 10.10
C THR A 137 -1.01 5.47 10.39
N PRO A 138 -0.94 4.81 11.57
CA PRO A 138 0.20 3.97 11.94
C PRO A 138 0.37 2.71 11.08
N VAL A 139 -0.65 2.29 10.35
CA VAL A 139 -0.59 1.13 9.43
C VAL A 139 -0.97 1.57 8.02
N LEU A 140 -0.12 1.27 7.05
CA LEU A 140 -0.33 1.55 5.63
C LEU A 140 -0.34 0.25 4.84
N LEU A 141 -1.45 -0.03 4.20
CA LEU A 141 -1.62 -1.13 3.26
C LEU A 141 -1.53 -0.58 1.83
N LEU A 142 -0.77 -1.23 0.96
CA LEU A 142 -0.62 -0.85 -0.44
C LEU A 142 -1.00 -2.04 -1.32
N ASP A 143 -2.08 -1.92 -2.08
CA ASP A 143 -2.50 -2.94 -3.05
C ASP A 143 -2.08 -2.52 -4.46
N GLU A 144 -0.93 -3.00 -4.91
CA GLU A 144 -0.36 -2.68 -6.22
C GLU A 144 -0.34 -1.17 -6.53
N ALA A 145 -0.13 -0.36 -5.49
CA ALA A 145 -0.27 1.10 -5.49
C ALA A 145 0.61 1.83 -6.51
N THR A 146 1.58 1.18 -7.09
CA THR A 146 2.49 1.76 -8.10
C THR A 146 2.41 1.06 -9.46
N ALA A 147 1.40 0.19 -9.68
CA ALA A 147 1.29 -0.59 -10.91
C ALA A 147 1.06 0.26 -12.18
N SER A 148 0.37 1.40 -12.05
CA SER A 148 0.09 2.34 -13.15
C SER A 148 1.19 3.37 -13.40
N LEU A 149 2.30 3.31 -12.64
CA LEU A 149 3.43 4.23 -12.74
C LEU A 149 4.55 3.64 -13.61
N ASP A 150 5.32 4.52 -14.24
CA ASP A 150 6.59 4.11 -14.84
C ASP A 150 7.55 3.54 -13.78
N SER A 151 8.54 2.76 -14.22
CA SER A 151 9.41 2.02 -13.29
C SER A 151 10.22 2.92 -12.37
N GLN A 152 10.69 4.07 -12.84
CA GLN A 152 11.50 4.99 -12.06
C GLN A 152 10.66 5.68 -10.98
N THR A 153 9.50 6.19 -11.34
CA THR A 153 8.55 6.82 -10.40
C THR A 153 8.03 5.80 -9.37
N ALA A 154 7.69 4.59 -9.81
CA ALA A 154 7.24 3.53 -8.92
C ALA A 154 8.31 3.15 -7.88
N TYR A 155 9.57 3.02 -8.34
CA TYR A 155 10.71 2.77 -7.45
C TYR A 155 10.87 3.89 -6.42
N ALA A 156 10.95 5.15 -6.88
CA ALA A 156 11.17 6.31 -6.01
C ALA A 156 10.08 6.45 -4.94
N ILE A 157 8.80 6.25 -5.31
CA ILE A 157 7.69 6.33 -4.37
C ILE A 157 7.72 5.16 -3.37
N THR A 158 7.94 3.93 -3.85
CA THR A 158 8.01 2.77 -2.96
C THR A 158 9.17 2.90 -1.98
N ASP A 159 10.35 3.29 -2.45
CA ASP A 159 11.53 3.55 -1.61
C ASP A 159 11.27 4.65 -0.57
N ALA A 160 10.63 5.75 -0.98
CA ALA A 160 10.25 6.83 -0.06
C ALA A 160 9.28 6.34 1.03
N ILE A 161 8.26 5.53 0.67
CA ILE A 161 7.32 4.95 1.63
C ILE A 161 8.03 3.98 2.57
N LEU A 162 8.95 3.15 2.06
CA LEU A 162 9.70 2.19 2.88
C LEU A 162 10.65 2.88 3.86
N LYS A 163 11.07 4.10 3.61
CA LYS A 163 11.94 4.89 4.48
C LYS A 163 11.21 5.72 5.54
N LEU A 164 9.88 5.76 5.55
CA LEU A 164 9.14 6.46 6.59
C LEU A 164 9.32 5.75 7.94
N ASP A 165 9.63 6.50 8.99
CA ASP A 165 9.80 5.94 10.34
C ASP A 165 8.45 5.71 11.04
N GLY A 166 8.42 4.77 11.97
CA GLY A 166 7.27 4.50 12.87
C GLY A 166 6.03 3.93 12.20
N LEU A 167 6.05 3.65 10.90
CA LEU A 167 4.91 3.19 10.12
C LEU A 167 5.00 1.69 9.86
N THR A 168 3.94 0.93 10.14
CA THR A 168 3.79 -0.46 9.70
C THR A 168 3.32 -0.48 8.25
N ARG A 169 3.97 -1.22 7.38
CA ARG A 169 3.61 -1.28 5.95
C ARG A 169 3.41 -2.70 5.50
N VAL A 170 2.34 -2.91 4.73
CA VAL A 170 2.12 -4.16 4.00
C VAL A 170 1.95 -3.79 2.53
N VAL A 171 2.91 -4.18 1.72
CA VAL A 171 2.98 -3.79 0.30
C VAL A 171 2.75 -5.02 -0.57
N VAL A 172 1.64 -5.05 -1.28
CA VAL A 172 1.43 -6.01 -2.37
C VAL A 172 2.22 -5.54 -3.57
N THR A 173 3.14 -6.36 -4.04
CA THR A 173 3.96 -6.04 -5.19
C THR A 173 4.18 -7.23 -6.10
N HIS A 174 4.22 -6.97 -7.40
CA HIS A 174 4.69 -7.88 -8.44
C HIS A 174 6.10 -7.51 -8.94
N ARG A 175 6.62 -6.38 -8.47
CA ARG A 175 7.98 -5.93 -8.79
C ARG A 175 8.93 -6.50 -7.75
N LEU A 176 9.79 -7.41 -8.18
CA LEU A 176 10.75 -8.09 -7.31
C LEU A 176 12.15 -7.48 -7.51
N ASP A 177 12.25 -6.16 -7.30
CA ASP A 177 13.50 -5.40 -7.34
C ASP A 177 14.33 -5.67 -6.09
N ASP A 178 15.58 -6.05 -6.25
CA ASP A 178 16.47 -6.45 -5.17
C ASP A 178 16.62 -5.39 -4.10
N VAL A 179 16.87 -4.14 -4.52
CA VAL A 179 17.14 -3.02 -3.60
C VAL A 179 15.89 -2.68 -2.76
N LEU A 180 14.70 -2.88 -3.33
CA LEU A 180 13.45 -2.72 -2.58
C LEU A 180 13.18 -3.93 -1.68
N LEU A 181 13.42 -5.16 -2.18
CA LEU A 181 13.16 -6.38 -1.42
C LEU A 181 14.04 -6.50 -0.18
N GLU A 182 15.27 -6.02 -0.24
CA GLU A 182 16.19 -5.97 0.91
C GLU A 182 15.70 -5.05 2.05
N GLN A 183 14.85 -4.08 1.74
CA GLN A 183 14.33 -3.13 2.73
C GLN A 183 13.16 -3.68 3.55
N TYR A 184 12.53 -4.77 3.13
CA TYR A 184 11.45 -5.40 3.88
C TYR A 184 12.02 -6.25 5.03
N ASP A 185 11.39 -6.14 6.19
CA ASP A 185 11.72 -6.99 7.35
C ASP A 185 11.30 -8.44 7.10
N GLU A 186 10.23 -8.65 6.35
CA GLU A 186 9.75 -9.96 5.98
C GLU A 186 8.98 -9.93 4.66
N ILE A 187 9.19 -10.95 3.84
CA ILE A 187 8.44 -11.24 2.63
C ILE A 187 7.50 -12.40 2.93
N ILE A 188 6.21 -12.22 2.66
CA ILE A 188 5.16 -13.22 2.83
C ILE A 188 4.71 -13.66 1.43
N VAL A 189 4.86 -14.92 1.14
CA VAL A 189 4.56 -15.50 -0.18
C VAL A 189 3.23 -16.22 -0.13
N LEU A 190 2.26 -15.70 -0.90
CA LEU A 190 0.93 -16.31 -1.04
C LEU A 190 0.84 -17.14 -2.32
N HIS A 191 0.38 -18.38 -2.18
CA HIS A 191 0.10 -19.29 -3.29
C HIS A 191 -1.17 -20.07 -3.01
N HIS A 192 -2.11 -20.09 -4.00
CA HIS A 192 -3.40 -20.76 -3.86
C HIS A 192 -4.16 -20.46 -2.55
N GLY A 193 -4.13 -19.21 -2.10
CA GLY A 193 -4.85 -18.77 -0.91
C GLY A 193 -4.23 -19.20 0.43
N THR A 194 -2.98 -19.67 0.42
CA THR A 194 -2.22 -20.04 1.63
C THR A 194 -0.89 -19.31 1.67
N VAL A 195 -0.31 -19.12 2.85
CA VAL A 195 1.08 -18.68 3.00
C VAL A 195 1.98 -19.90 2.80
N CYS A 196 2.70 -19.93 1.67
CA CYS A 196 3.59 -21.05 1.36
C CYS A 196 5.01 -20.85 1.88
N GLU A 197 5.50 -19.60 1.90
CA GLU A 197 6.81 -19.25 2.42
C GLU A 197 6.76 -17.89 3.13
N ARG A 198 7.66 -17.68 4.06
CA ARG A 198 7.91 -16.38 4.69
C ARG A 198 9.34 -16.30 5.20
N GLY A 199 9.91 -15.09 5.19
CA GLY A 199 11.29 -14.83 5.66
C GLY A 199 11.88 -13.58 5.04
N GLY A 200 13.15 -13.33 5.33
CA GLY A 200 13.92 -12.25 4.71
C GLY A 200 14.28 -12.58 3.26
N PHE A 201 14.61 -11.55 2.46
CA PHE A 201 14.89 -11.68 1.03
C PHE A 201 15.95 -12.76 0.73
N TYR A 202 17.11 -12.66 1.34
CA TYR A 202 18.20 -13.62 1.10
C TYR A 202 17.90 -15.00 1.64
N GLU A 203 17.21 -15.10 2.78
CA GLU A 203 16.75 -16.37 3.34
C GLU A 203 15.88 -17.15 2.35
N LEU A 204 14.92 -16.45 1.72
CA LEU A 204 14.01 -17.06 0.75
C LEU A 204 14.72 -17.44 -0.55
N LEU A 205 15.73 -16.66 -0.99
CA LEU A 205 16.55 -17.02 -2.13
C LEU A 205 17.40 -18.28 -1.88
N GLU A 206 17.96 -18.43 -0.68
CA GLU A 206 18.78 -19.58 -0.30
C GLU A 206 17.97 -20.89 -0.21
N LYS A 207 16.71 -20.81 0.21
CA LYS A 207 15.78 -21.98 0.26
C LYS A 207 15.54 -22.59 -1.10
N LYS A 208 15.63 -21.82 -2.19
CA LYS A 208 15.37 -22.24 -3.59
C LYS A 208 14.02 -22.91 -3.81
N GLU A 209 13.00 -22.44 -3.10
CA GLU A 209 11.64 -22.95 -3.16
C GLU A 209 10.77 -22.08 -4.10
N TYR A 210 9.51 -21.84 -3.75
CA TYR A 210 8.56 -21.15 -4.61
C TYR A 210 8.92 -19.68 -4.85
N PHE A 211 9.36 -18.96 -3.80
CA PHE A 211 9.81 -17.56 -3.94
C PHE A 211 10.97 -17.44 -4.93
N TYR A 212 11.95 -18.32 -4.84
CA TYR A 212 13.10 -18.35 -5.76
C TYR A 212 12.63 -18.48 -7.21
N SER A 213 11.69 -19.37 -7.48
CA SER A 213 11.13 -19.57 -8.82
C SER A 213 10.38 -18.33 -9.31
N LEU A 214 9.55 -17.72 -8.44
CA LEU A 214 8.80 -16.50 -8.74
C LEU A 214 9.74 -15.33 -9.07
N TYR A 215 10.79 -15.16 -8.27
CA TYR A 215 11.80 -14.12 -8.44
C TYR A 215 12.53 -14.22 -9.79
N HIS A 216 12.99 -15.42 -10.15
CA HIS A 216 13.70 -15.62 -11.43
C HIS A 216 12.80 -15.53 -12.65
N VAL A 217 11.52 -15.90 -12.56
CA VAL A 217 10.56 -15.70 -13.67
C VAL A 217 10.25 -14.22 -13.90
N THR A 218 10.29 -13.42 -12.85
CA THR A 218 9.97 -11.97 -12.93
C THR A 218 11.17 -11.16 -13.43
N ASN A 219 12.41 -11.56 -13.11
CA ASN A 219 13.65 -10.82 -13.39
C ASN A 219 14.52 -11.45 -14.51
N GLY A 220 14.11 -12.56 -15.13
CA GLY A 220 14.79 -13.22 -16.25
C GLY A 220 14.08 -12.98 -17.55
#